data_8d946a9f46c2c54f64feb2b083be808f
#
_entry.id   8d946a9f46c2c54f64feb2b083be808f
#
_cell.length_a   1.000
_cell.length_b   1.000
_cell.length_c   1.000
_cell.angle_alpha   90.00
_cell.angle_beta   90.00
_cell.angle_gamma   90.00
#
_symmetry.space_group_name_H-M   'P 1'
#
loop_
_entity.id
_entity.type
_entity.pdbx_description
1 polymer ?
#
loop_
_entity_poly.entity_id
_entity_poly.type
_entity_poly.pdbx_seq_one_letter_code
_entity_poly.pdbx_strand_id
1 'polypeptide(L)'
;YPSDFTEELEEFVRGYLDVMGNHHAKNSRQQLQSIISETDFIDLINSLDIRLEQWVTNRAEKMARKETTEGNGAFSKFAYVAGGVMSLRWVTTGTGTCPFCKKLGGMVVASSARFVEAGATVQSEAGDLVPRSNIGHPPLHSGCDCFISPSIG
;
A
#
# COMPACT_ATOMS: atom_id res chain seq x y z
N TYR A 1 2.74 -9.10 26.99
CA TYR A 1 2.78 -7.77 26.37
C TYR A 1 2.53 -6.72 27.44
N PRO A 2 3.14 -5.52 27.40
CA PRO A 2 2.82 -4.43 28.30
C PRO A 2 1.32 -4.11 28.22
N SER A 3 0.72 -3.66 29.34
CA SER A 3 -0.71 -3.28 29.39
C SER A 3 -1.08 -2.21 28.34
N ASP A 4 -0.12 -1.37 27.99
CA ASP A 4 -0.28 -0.25 27.06
C ASP A 4 -0.31 -0.70 25.59
N PHE A 5 0.20 -1.89 25.26
CA PHE A 5 0.25 -2.40 23.89
C PHE A 5 -1.14 -2.58 23.27
N THR A 6 -2.13 -2.95 24.07
CA THR A 6 -3.51 -3.14 23.58
C THR A 6 -4.14 -1.81 23.20
N GLU A 7 -3.95 -0.77 23.99
CA GLU A 7 -4.46 0.58 23.72
C GLU A 7 -3.77 1.19 22.48
N GLU A 8 -2.45 1.10 22.42
CA GLU A 8 -1.67 1.55 21.27
C GLU A 8 -2.06 0.81 19.98
N LEU A 9 -2.34 -0.50 20.06
CA LEU A 9 -2.80 -1.29 18.94
C LEU A 9 -4.20 -0.85 18.48
N GLU A 10 -5.13 -0.62 19.38
CA GLU A 10 -6.48 -0.15 19.05
C GLU A 10 -6.43 1.22 18.38
N GLU A 11 -5.63 2.15 18.89
CA GLU A 11 -5.43 3.46 18.29
C GLU A 11 -4.83 3.36 16.87
N PHE A 12 -3.79 2.53 16.71
CA PHE A 12 -3.18 2.27 15.42
C PHE A 12 -4.19 1.69 14.42
N VAL A 13 -4.96 0.68 14.81
CA VAL A 13 -5.98 0.05 13.96
C VAL A 13 -7.01 1.06 13.52
N ARG A 14 -7.53 1.86 14.45
CA ARG A 14 -8.54 2.89 14.17
C ARG A 14 -7.99 3.92 13.18
N GLY A 15 -6.80 4.45 13.45
CA GLY A 15 -6.14 5.41 12.56
C GLY A 15 -5.88 4.83 11.16
N TYR A 16 -5.45 3.58 11.06
CA TYR A 16 -5.22 2.90 9.79
C TYR A 16 -6.53 2.75 8.99
N LEU A 17 -7.61 2.29 9.63
CA LEU A 17 -8.91 2.11 9.00
C LEU A 17 -9.52 3.44 8.51
N ASP A 18 -9.37 4.51 9.28
CA ASP A 18 -9.83 5.85 8.90
C ASP A 18 -9.08 6.36 7.65
N VAL A 19 -7.76 6.21 7.61
CA VAL A 19 -6.94 6.61 6.45
C VAL A 19 -7.32 5.79 5.22
N MET A 20 -7.45 4.48 5.36
CA MET A 20 -7.83 3.55 4.29
C MET A 20 -9.23 3.88 3.74
N GLY A 21 -10.22 4.04 4.62
CA GLY A 21 -11.59 4.36 4.26
C GLY A 21 -11.70 5.69 3.51
N ASN A 22 -11.05 6.73 4.03
CA ASN A 22 -10.99 8.05 3.40
C ASN A 22 -10.31 8.01 2.03
N HIS A 23 -9.21 7.25 1.90
CA HIS A 23 -8.51 7.08 0.62
C HIS A 23 -9.43 6.46 -0.44
N HIS A 24 -10.14 5.38 -0.12
CA HIS A 24 -11.05 4.72 -1.05
C HIS A 24 -12.26 5.58 -1.41
N ALA A 25 -12.85 6.27 -0.44
CA ALA A 25 -13.96 7.19 -0.66
C ALA A 25 -13.55 8.36 -1.57
N LYS A 26 -12.38 8.96 -1.32
CA LYS A 26 -11.83 10.03 -2.13
C LYS A 26 -11.58 9.58 -3.57
N ASN A 27 -10.94 8.44 -3.77
CA ASN A 27 -10.65 7.91 -5.09
C ASN A 27 -11.93 7.59 -5.88
N SER A 28 -12.94 7.03 -5.23
CA SER A 28 -14.25 6.76 -5.84
C SER A 28 -14.91 8.04 -6.29
N ARG A 29 -14.94 9.05 -5.41
CA ARG A 29 -15.52 10.36 -5.72
C ARG A 29 -14.81 11.03 -6.88
N GLN A 30 -13.48 11.03 -6.90
CA GLN A 30 -12.69 11.63 -7.99
C GLN A 30 -12.97 10.96 -9.34
N GLN A 31 -13.07 9.62 -9.37
CA GLN A 31 -13.37 8.90 -10.61
C GLN A 31 -14.78 9.22 -11.14
N LEU A 32 -15.79 9.34 -10.27
CA LEU A 32 -17.13 9.72 -10.66
C LEU A 32 -17.18 11.20 -11.12
N GLN A 33 -16.50 12.08 -10.40
CA GLN A 33 -16.40 13.50 -10.80
C GLN A 33 -15.74 13.69 -12.16
N SER A 34 -14.67 12.92 -12.45
CA SER A 34 -14.03 12.94 -13.78
C SER A 34 -15.01 12.54 -14.87
N ILE A 35 -15.76 11.46 -14.69
CA ILE A 35 -16.78 11.03 -15.66
C ILE A 35 -17.84 12.14 -15.86
N ILE A 36 -18.33 12.73 -14.79
CA ILE A 36 -19.36 13.77 -14.85
C ILE A 36 -18.84 15.03 -15.57
N SER A 37 -17.57 15.38 -15.39
CA SER A 37 -16.98 16.59 -15.98
C SER A 37 -16.48 16.41 -17.42
N GLU A 38 -16.17 15.18 -17.84
CA GLU A 38 -15.53 14.88 -19.12
C GLU A 38 -16.49 14.25 -20.15
N THR A 39 -17.70 13.85 -19.72
CA THR A 39 -18.68 13.15 -20.58
C THR A 39 -19.87 14.03 -20.90
N ASP A 40 -20.28 14.04 -22.16
CA ASP A 40 -21.51 14.72 -22.58
C ASP A 40 -22.74 14.10 -21.93
N PHE A 41 -23.76 14.93 -21.67
CA PHE A 41 -24.96 14.53 -20.95
C PHE A 41 -25.66 13.28 -21.54
N ILE A 42 -25.60 13.13 -22.87
CA ILE A 42 -26.23 12.00 -23.57
C ILE A 42 -25.55 10.67 -23.20
N ASP A 43 -24.22 10.67 -23.02
CA ASP A 43 -23.43 9.47 -22.74
C ASP A 43 -23.14 9.26 -21.26
N LEU A 44 -23.53 10.20 -20.41
CA LEU A 44 -23.21 10.22 -19.00
C LEU A 44 -23.72 8.97 -18.25
N ILE A 45 -24.98 8.60 -18.46
CA ILE A 45 -25.59 7.43 -17.79
C ILE A 45 -24.84 6.15 -18.17
N ASN A 46 -24.60 5.95 -19.46
CA ASN A 46 -23.88 4.78 -19.95
C ASN A 46 -22.44 4.73 -19.41
N SER A 47 -21.74 5.86 -19.34
CA SER A 47 -20.37 5.94 -18.80
C SER A 47 -20.33 5.64 -17.30
N LEU A 48 -21.32 6.07 -16.54
CA LEU A 48 -21.47 5.74 -15.12
C LEU A 48 -21.77 4.25 -14.92
N ASP A 49 -22.70 3.69 -15.69
CA ASP A 49 -23.04 2.25 -15.61
C ASP A 49 -21.83 1.37 -15.92
N ILE A 50 -21.09 1.65 -16.98
CA ILE A 50 -19.85 0.94 -17.31
C ILE A 50 -18.85 1.02 -16.15
N ARG A 51 -18.68 2.19 -15.55
CA ARG A 51 -17.77 2.36 -14.42
C ARG A 51 -18.22 1.57 -13.19
N LEU A 52 -19.48 1.60 -12.86
CA LEU A 52 -20.05 0.85 -11.72
C LEU A 52 -19.91 -0.65 -11.95
N GLU A 53 -20.19 -1.15 -13.14
CA GLU A 53 -19.99 -2.56 -13.50
C GLU A 53 -18.52 -2.98 -13.38
N GLN A 54 -17.57 -2.16 -13.84
CA GLN A 54 -16.14 -2.40 -13.63
C GLN A 54 -15.77 -2.45 -12.15
N TRP A 55 -16.41 -1.66 -11.29
CA TRP A 55 -16.17 -1.72 -9.85
C TRP A 55 -16.71 -3.00 -9.24
N VAL A 56 -17.91 -3.42 -9.62
CA VAL A 56 -18.50 -4.67 -9.13
C VAL A 56 -17.66 -5.89 -9.53
N THR A 57 -17.21 -5.91 -10.79
CA THR A 57 -16.53 -7.09 -11.34
C THR A 57 -15.04 -7.20 -10.97
N ASN A 58 -14.32 -6.07 -10.91
CA ASN A 58 -12.86 -6.09 -10.85
C ASN A 58 -12.24 -5.41 -9.64
N ARG A 59 -13.00 -4.51 -8.97
CA ARG A 59 -12.41 -3.66 -7.94
C ARG A 59 -12.23 -4.39 -6.61
N ALA A 60 -13.20 -5.22 -6.24
CA ALA A 60 -13.18 -5.88 -4.93
C ALA A 60 -11.93 -6.75 -4.74
N GLU A 61 -11.60 -7.59 -5.73
CA GLU A 61 -10.42 -8.44 -5.65
C GLU A 61 -9.10 -7.64 -5.63
N LYS A 62 -8.97 -6.64 -6.51
CA LYS A 62 -7.78 -5.79 -6.57
C LYS A 62 -7.57 -5.00 -5.28
N MET A 63 -8.66 -4.48 -4.71
CA MET A 63 -8.62 -3.79 -3.42
C MET A 63 -8.24 -4.74 -2.30
N ALA A 64 -8.93 -5.89 -2.19
CA ALA A 64 -8.65 -6.87 -1.15
C ALA A 64 -7.18 -7.29 -1.16
N ARG A 65 -6.62 -7.63 -2.32
CA ARG A 65 -5.20 -8.01 -2.46
C ARG A 65 -4.26 -6.87 -2.02
N LYS A 66 -4.50 -5.64 -2.49
CA LYS A 66 -3.67 -4.49 -2.14
C LYS A 66 -3.75 -4.21 -0.63
N GLU A 67 -4.96 -4.10 -0.08
CA GLU A 67 -5.17 -3.78 1.33
C GLU A 67 -4.66 -4.89 2.26
N THR A 68 -4.75 -6.15 1.85
CA THR A 68 -4.15 -7.26 2.63
C THR A 68 -2.64 -7.10 2.73
N THR A 69 -1.94 -6.80 1.63
CA THR A 69 -0.48 -6.61 1.67
C THR A 69 -0.11 -5.35 2.43
N GLU A 70 -0.81 -4.24 2.20
CA GLU A 70 -0.56 -2.96 2.87
C GLU A 70 -0.84 -3.06 4.37
N GLY A 71 -1.99 -3.63 4.76
CA GLY A 71 -2.34 -3.88 6.15
C GLY A 71 -1.33 -4.78 6.84
N ASN A 72 -0.98 -5.92 6.24
CA ASN A 72 0.02 -6.81 6.80
C ASN A 72 1.38 -6.11 7.00
N GLY A 73 1.82 -5.31 6.03
CA GLY A 73 3.04 -4.50 6.15
C GLY A 73 2.97 -3.48 7.29
N ALA A 74 1.86 -2.74 7.39
CA ALA A 74 1.64 -1.73 8.41
C ALA A 74 1.59 -2.34 9.82
N PHE A 75 0.79 -3.40 10.01
CA PHE A 75 0.69 -4.12 11.29
C PHE A 75 2.00 -4.77 11.70
N SER A 76 2.72 -5.40 10.77
CA SER A 76 4.03 -5.98 11.05
C SER A 76 5.02 -4.92 11.51
N LYS A 77 5.06 -3.77 10.81
CA LYS A 77 5.93 -2.66 11.20
C LYS A 77 5.58 -2.14 12.59
N PHE A 78 4.29 -1.91 12.86
CA PHE A 78 3.82 -1.49 14.20
C PHE A 78 4.28 -2.46 15.28
N ALA A 79 4.01 -3.77 15.10
CA ALA A 79 4.36 -4.79 16.09
C ALA A 79 5.88 -4.88 16.31
N TYR A 80 6.69 -4.76 15.25
CA TYR A 80 8.15 -4.77 15.37
C TYR A 80 8.67 -3.55 16.12
N VAL A 81 8.15 -2.36 15.82
CA VAL A 81 8.53 -1.12 16.52
C VAL A 81 8.14 -1.19 18.00
N ALA A 82 6.92 -1.57 18.29
CA ALA A 82 6.45 -1.76 19.68
C ALA A 82 7.23 -2.84 20.43
N GLY A 83 7.72 -3.88 19.72
CA GLY A 83 8.60 -4.91 20.25
C GLY A 83 10.07 -4.49 20.37
N GLY A 84 10.42 -3.23 20.09
CA GLY A 84 11.80 -2.71 20.24
C GLY A 84 12.73 -3.09 19.09
N VAL A 85 12.22 -3.53 17.95
CA VAL A 85 13.04 -3.83 16.77
C VAL A 85 13.61 -2.54 16.19
N MET A 86 14.94 -2.47 16.11
CA MET A 86 15.66 -1.27 15.67
C MET A 86 15.84 -1.16 14.17
N SER A 87 15.78 -2.28 13.43
CA SER A 87 15.95 -2.30 11.99
C SER A 87 15.07 -3.34 11.31
N LEU A 88 14.62 -3.00 10.09
CA LEU A 88 13.72 -3.81 9.29
C LEU A 88 14.39 -4.14 7.94
N ARG A 89 14.16 -5.35 7.47
CA ARG A 89 14.64 -5.84 6.17
C ARG A 89 13.46 -6.02 5.21
N TRP A 90 13.63 -5.58 3.98
CA TRP A 90 12.71 -5.91 2.89
C TRP A 90 12.92 -7.34 2.42
N VAL A 91 11.87 -8.14 2.43
CA VAL A 91 11.91 -9.55 2.01
C VAL A 91 11.03 -9.75 0.79
N THR A 92 11.61 -10.37 -0.23
CA THR A 92 10.92 -10.73 -1.47
C THR A 92 10.42 -12.17 -1.43
N THR A 93 9.32 -12.47 -2.12
CA THR A 93 8.64 -13.78 -2.06
C THR A 93 9.16 -14.82 -3.06
N GLY A 94 10.37 -14.65 -3.60
CA GLY A 94 11.00 -15.68 -4.42
C GLY A 94 10.98 -15.43 -5.92
N THR A 95 10.73 -16.48 -6.75
CA THR A 95 10.95 -16.44 -8.20
C THR A 95 10.03 -15.52 -8.98
N GLY A 96 8.85 -15.22 -8.45
CA GLY A 96 7.87 -14.29 -9.06
C GLY A 96 8.09 -12.81 -8.70
N THR A 97 9.15 -12.49 -7.96
CA THR A 97 9.42 -11.12 -7.53
C THR A 97 9.66 -10.18 -8.73
N CYS A 98 8.90 -9.08 -8.77
CA CYS A 98 9.04 -8.10 -9.83
C CYS A 98 10.42 -7.41 -9.80
N PRO A 99 10.91 -6.86 -10.95
CA PRO A 99 12.22 -6.22 -11.02
C PRO A 99 12.43 -5.07 -10.02
N PHE A 100 11.38 -4.29 -9.71
CA PHE A 100 11.46 -3.19 -8.72
C PHE A 100 11.67 -3.73 -7.31
N CYS A 101 10.89 -4.75 -6.91
CA CYS A 101 11.01 -5.36 -5.59
C CYS A 101 12.34 -6.11 -5.42
N LYS A 102 12.91 -6.66 -6.49
CA LYS A 102 14.26 -7.24 -6.46
C LYS A 102 15.33 -6.22 -6.04
N LYS A 103 15.18 -4.93 -6.42
CA LYS A 103 16.11 -3.86 -6.01
C LYS A 103 16.04 -3.56 -4.51
N LEU A 104 14.88 -3.72 -3.90
CA LEU A 104 14.71 -3.53 -2.46
C LEU A 104 15.02 -4.81 -1.66
N GLY A 105 15.04 -5.96 -2.30
CA GLY A 105 15.28 -7.25 -1.67
C GLY A 105 16.57 -7.27 -0.85
N GLY A 106 16.46 -7.56 0.43
CA GLY A 106 17.57 -7.54 1.38
C GLY A 106 17.95 -6.17 1.93
N MET A 107 17.37 -5.07 1.43
CA MET A 107 17.62 -3.73 1.98
C MET A 107 17.22 -3.67 3.45
N VAL A 108 18.10 -3.10 4.27
CA VAL A 108 17.87 -2.90 5.71
C VAL A 108 17.82 -1.41 5.99
N VAL A 109 16.81 -1.00 6.73
CA VAL A 109 16.63 0.40 7.18
C VAL A 109 16.33 0.42 8.68
N ALA A 110 16.58 1.55 9.33
CA ALA A 110 16.11 1.74 10.71
C ALA A 110 14.57 1.61 10.75
N SER A 111 14.01 1.10 11.83
CA SER A 111 12.56 0.89 11.95
C SER A 111 11.74 2.17 11.84
N SER A 112 12.33 3.32 12.16
CA SER A 112 11.75 4.66 11.95
C SER A 112 11.92 5.20 10.54
N ALA A 113 12.80 4.61 9.72
CA ALA A 113 13.10 5.07 8.37
C ALA A 113 12.16 4.49 7.32
N ARG A 114 12.41 4.85 6.07
CA ARG A 114 11.65 4.43 4.89
C ARG A 114 12.55 3.68 3.93
N PHE A 115 12.00 2.71 3.23
CA PHE A 115 12.70 2.01 2.16
C PHE A 115 12.83 2.86 0.90
N VAL A 116 11.80 3.66 0.59
CA VAL A 116 11.80 4.59 -0.55
C VAL A 116 11.05 5.86 -0.14
N GLU A 117 11.63 7.01 -0.44
CA GLU A 117 10.99 8.31 -0.24
C GLU A 117 10.01 8.61 -1.39
N ALA A 118 8.97 9.38 -1.09
CA ALA A 118 8.05 9.88 -2.11
C ALA A 118 8.83 10.69 -3.17
N GLY A 119 8.57 10.42 -4.45
CA GLY A 119 9.25 11.07 -5.57
C GLY A 119 10.64 10.50 -5.90
N ALA A 120 11.19 9.61 -5.10
CA ALA A 120 12.43 8.93 -5.45
C ALA A 120 12.22 7.91 -6.57
N THR A 121 13.20 7.77 -7.46
CA THR A 121 13.13 6.83 -8.59
C THR A 121 13.74 5.48 -8.22
N VAL A 122 12.93 4.42 -8.32
CA VAL A 122 13.41 3.03 -8.26
C VAL A 122 13.62 2.53 -9.68
N GLN A 123 14.88 2.46 -10.11
CA GLN A 123 15.24 1.98 -11.44
C GLN A 123 15.31 0.46 -11.50
N SER A 124 14.76 -0.15 -12.54
CA SER A 124 14.82 -1.59 -12.78
C SER A 124 14.87 -1.92 -14.27
N GLU A 125 15.00 -3.19 -14.59
CA GLU A 125 14.93 -3.69 -15.98
C GLU A 125 13.54 -3.45 -16.61
N ALA A 126 12.50 -3.25 -15.81
CA ALA A 126 11.14 -2.95 -16.28
C ALA A 126 10.89 -1.43 -16.44
N GLY A 127 11.92 -0.60 -16.26
CA GLY A 127 11.84 0.86 -16.34
C GLY A 127 11.96 1.52 -14.96
N ASP A 128 11.40 2.72 -14.83
CA ASP A 128 11.45 3.54 -13.64
C ASP A 128 10.11 3.54 -12.90
N LEU A 129 10.15 3.40 -11.58
CA LEU A 129 9.00 3.54 -10.70
C LEU A 129 9.23 4.68 -9.72
N VAL A 130 8.29 5.63 -9.68
CA VAL A 130 8.34 6.77 -8.76
C VAL A 130 7.13 6.69 -7.81
N PRO A 131 7.34 6.30 -6.55
CA PRO A 131 6.26 6.25 -5.57
C PRO A 131 5.70 7.65 -5.28
N ARG A 132 4.38 7.77 -5.17
CA ARG A 132 3.71 9.02 -4.81
C ARG A 132 3.68 9.29 -3.31
N SER A 133 3.95 8.28 -2.52
CA SER A 133 4.01 8.33 -1.05
C SER A 133 5.28 7.66 -0.55
N ASN A 134 5.65 7.98 0.70
CA ASN A 134 6.76 7.32 1.36
C ASN A 134 6.46 5.83 1.58
N ILE A 135 7.42 4.97 1.26
CA ILE A 135 7.31 3.52 1.41
C ILE A 135 8.07 3.10 2.67
N GLY A 136 7.35 2.91 3.75
CA GLY A 136 7.89 2.43 5.03
C GLY A 136 7.76 0.92 5.24
N HIS A 137 6.99 0.25 4.40
CA HIS A 137 6.75 -1.19 4.33
C HIS A 137 6.12 -1.53 2.97
N PRO A 138 6.05 -2.82 2.55
CA PRO A 138 5.29 -3.22 1.37
C PRO A 138 3.78 -2.87 1.49
N PRO A 139 3.11 -2.66 0.35
CA PRO A 139 3.59 -2.86 -1.02
C PRO A 139 4.33 -1.64 -1.60
N LEU A 140 5.30 -1.89 -2.48
CA LEU A 140 5.93 -0.84 -3.29
C LEU A 140 5.01 -0.37 -4.44
N HIS A 141 4.24 -1.30 -5.00
CA HIS A 141 3.31 -1.09 -6.11
C HIS A 141 2.15 -2.09 -6.03
N SER A 142 1.12 -1.90 -6.83
CA SER A 142 0.00 -2.84 -6.93
C SER A 142 0.48 -4.23 -7.37
N GLY A 143 0.02 -5.28 -6.69
CA GLY A 143 0.43 -6.67 -6.93
C GLY A 143 1.78 -7.06 -6.34
N CYS A 144 2.31 -6.27 -5.41
CA CYS A 144 3.51 -6.61 -4.64
C CYS A 144 3.14 -7.55 -3.49
N ASP A 145 3.83 -8.69 -3.40
CA ASP A 145 3.63 -9.72 -2.36
C ASP A 145 4.81 -9.77 -1.36
N CYS A 146 5.66 -8.74 -1.35
CA CYS A 146 6.78 -8.63 -0.42
C CYS A 146 6.31 -8.40 1.02
N PHE A 147 7.20 -8.62 1.97
CA PHE A 147 6.96 -8.34 3.38
C PHE A 147 8.22 -7.75 4.04
N ILE A 148 8.11 -7.37 5.30
CA ILE A 148 9.24 -6.93 6.11
C ILE A 148 9.52 -7.94 7.22
N SER A 149 10.79 -8.08 7.58
CA SER A 149 11.21 -8.85 8.75
C SER A 149 12.13 -8.03 9.65
N PRO A 150 12.24 -8.35 10.92
CA PRO A 150 13.30 -7.84 11.77
C PRO A 150 14.66 -8.14 11.14
N SER A 151 15.58 -7.18 11.20
CA SER A 151 17.00 -7.42 10.90
C SER A 151 17.76 -7.45 12.22
N ILE A 152 18.28 -8.62 12.56
CA ILE A 152 19.23 -8.77 13.66
C ILE A 152 20.59 -8.40 13.06
N GLY A 153 21.19 -7.32 13.56
CA GLY A 153 22.54 -6.89 13.23
C GLY A 153 23.59 -7.86 13.73
#